data_3ee2e10a0adb7b9354bf3e991e0b015a
#
_entry.id   3ee2e10a0adb7b9354bf3e991e0b015a
#
_cell.length_a   1.000
_cell.length_b   1.000
_cell.length_c   1.000
_cell.angle_alpha   90.00
_cell.angle_beta   90.00
_cell.angle_gamma   90.00
#
_symmetry.space_group_name_H-M   'P 1'
#
loop_
_entity.id
_entity.type
_entity.pdbx_description
1 polymer ?
#
loop_
_entity_poly.entity_id
_entity_poly.type
_entity_poly.pdbx_seq_one_letter_code
_entity_poly.pdbx_strand_id
1 'polypeptide(L)'
;MRALFLIPGDAVDQVQALPAVAAVAQQLKFAIQVACAPAVAGVWKLLPAVEKLIPFNFGDASLADWANLLGSVREPDFQLCINLAGGRQVDLMLSMSHIPTRLAAAGFSATQKVNPATGGWPAQALAAYLQPIGVSHDADAFRLVLPREALAEATSRLPAGDGPMLLLSPAGVPGDWPQQRWQELPSRIRTSLPGLRSLELGPADAAHVLERAAMVAASDVVLASDPLSEELALLCGVPMVALGRDGDSLPQRPGVKGLTAATGLDALTPEDVLAALGLA
;
A
#
# COMPACT_ATOMS: atom_id res chain seq x y z
N MET A 1 -22.30 -14.31 4.25
CA MET A 1 -21.68 -14.30 2.91
C MET A 1 -20.23 -13.87 3.03
N ARG A 2 -19.35 -14.42 2.20
CA ARG A 2 -17.91 -14.14 2.25
C ARG A 2 -17.39 -13.69 0.90
N ALA A 3 -16.38 -12.82 0.94
CA ALA A 3 -15.60 -12.45 -0.23
C ALA A 3 -14.15 -12.91 -0.06
N LEU A 4 -13.59 -13.46 -1.12
CA LEU A 4 -12.20 -13.86 -1.23
C LEU A 4 -11.45 -12.85 -2.06
N PHE A 5 -10.30 -12.41 -1.57
CA PHE A 5 -9.32 -11.68 -2.37
C PHE A 5 -8.07 -12.56 -2.55
N LEU A 6 -7.64 -12.73 -3.78
CA LEU A 6 -6.36 -13.35 -4.12
C LEU A 6 -5.38 -12.24 -4.49
N ILE A 7 -4.46 -11.94 -3.60
CA ILE A 7 -3.55 -10.79 -3.75
C ILE A 7 -2.11 -11.28 -3.72
N PRO A 8 -1.49 -11.46 -4.89
CA PRO A 8 -0.07 -11.76 -5.01
C PRO A 8 0.78 -10.52 -4.73
N GLY A 9 2.10 -10.67 -4.82
CA GLY A 9 3.03 -9.56 -4.75
C GLY A 9 3.56 -9.27 -3.35
N ASP A 10 4.15 -8.11 -3.20
CA ASP A 10 4.85 -7.68 -2.00
C ASP A 10 3.96 -6.86 -1.04
N ALA A 11 4.57 -6.21 -0.05
CA ALA A 11 3.85 -5.41 0.94
C ALA A 11 3.17 -4.17 0.32
N VAL A 12 3.75 -3.61 -0.75
CA VAL A 12 3.20 -2.44 -1.46
C VAL A 12 1.90 -2.82 -2.14
N ASP A 13 1.87 -3.97 -2.86
CA ASP A 13 0.65 -4.49 -3.51
C ASP A 13 -0.47 -4.73 -2.48
N GLN A 14 -0.12 -5.26 -1.31
CA GLN A 14 -1.10 -5.48 -0.24
C GLN A 14 -1.65 -4.15 0.30
N VAL A 15 -0.79 -3.15 0.54
CA VAL A 15 -1.21 -1.82 1.03
C VAL A 15 -2.11 -1.12 0.00
N GLN A 16 -1.78 -1.19 -1.28
CA GLN A 16 -2.60 -0.64 -2.36
C GLN A 16 -3.99 -1.29 -2.46
N ALA A 17 -4.12 -2.53 -2.01
CA ALA A 17 -5.41 -3.24 -2.02
C ALA A 17 -6.32 -2.87 -0.83
N LEU A 18 -5.80 -2.28 0.25
CA LEU A 18 -6.58 -1.98 1.46
C LEU A 18 -7.85 -1.17 1.19
N PRO A 19 -7.83 -0.09 0.37
CA PRO A 19 -9.05 0.69 0.09
C PRO A 19 -10.13 -0.15 -0.62
N ALA A 20 -9.74 -1.01 -1.55
CA ALA A 20 -10.68 -1.86 -2.30
C ALA A 20 -11.32 -2.92 -1.38
N VAL A 21 -10.50 -3.56 -0.55
CA VAL A 21 -10.96 -4.56 0.43
C VAL A 21 -11.91 -3.91 1.45
N ALA A 22 -11.56 -2.72 1.95
CA ALA A 22 -12.41 -1.96 2.85
C ALA A 22 -13.76 -1.59 2.22
N ALA A 23 -13.76 -1.15 0.96
CA ALA A 23 -14.97 -0.79 0.22
C ALA A 23 -15.93 -2.00 0.09
N VAL A 24 -15.42 -3.17 -0.25
CA VAL A 24 -16.22 -4.40 -0.33
C VAL A 24 -16.78 -4.79 1.04
N ALA A 25 -15.95 -4.75 2.09
CA ALA A 25 -16.40 -5.05 3.45
C ALA A 25 -17.50 -4.12 3.91
N GLN A 26 -17.35 -2.82 3.67
CA GLN A 26 -18.28 -1.79 4.14
C GLN A 26 -19.60 -1.78 3.36
N GLN A 27 -19.57 -1.92 2.04
CA GLN A 27 -20.74 -1.75 1.19
C GLN A 27 -21.54 -3.05 1.04
N LEU A 28 -20.88 -4.20 0.87
CA LEU A 28 -21.55 -5.49 0.74
C LEU A 28 -21.78 -6.19 2.08
N LYS A 29 -21.14 -5.74 3.16
CA LYS A 29 -21.20 -6.39 4.49
C LYS A 29 -20.75 -7.86 4.46
N PHE A 30 -19.85 -8.19 3.57
CA PHE A 30 -19.28 -9.53 3.48
C PHE A 30 -18.11 -9.68 4.46
N ALA A 31 -18.00 -10.87 5.04
CA ALA A 31 -16.79 -11.27 5.76
C ALA A 31 -15.65 -11.47 4.76
N ILE A 32 -14.54 -10.79 4.97
CA ILE A 32 -13.43 -10.77 4.01
C ILE A 32 -12.37 -11.80 4.38
N GLN A 33 -11.96 -12.58 3.40
CA GLN A 33 -10.77 -13.42 3.51
C GLN A 33 -9.77 -13.03 2.42
N VAL A 34 -8.49 -12.99 2.78
CA VAL A 34 -7.41 -12.62 1.86
C VAL A 34 -6.41 -13.74 1.78
N ALA A 35 -6.11 -14.20 0.57
CA ALA A 35 -4.99 -15.10 0.30
C ALA A 35 -3.78 -14.26 -0.15
N CYS A 36 -2.70 -14.32 0.62
CA CYS A 36 -1.45 -13.62 0.37
C CYS A 36 -0.25 -14.41 0.89
N ALA A 37 0.95 -14.03 0.48
CA ALA A 37 2.18 -14.64 0.99
C ALA A 37 2.33 -14.40 2.51
N PRO A 38 2.80 -15.40 3.28
CA PRO A 38 2.98 -15.25 4.74
C PRO A 38 3.87 -14.06 5.12
N ALA A 39 4.88 -13.76 4.31
CA ALA A 39 5.82 -12.67 4.55
C ALA A 39 5.14 -11.28 4.59
N VAL A 40 4.00 -11.10 3.91
CA VAL A 40 3.28 -9.82 3.82
C VAL A 40 2.00 -9.78 4.67
N ALA A 41 1.71 -10.86 5.40
CA ALA A 41 0.50 -10.96 6.22
C ALA A 41 0.36 -9.84 7.27
N GLY A 42 1.49 -9.26 7.70
CA GLY A 42 1.53 -8.15 8.65
C GLY A 42 0.77 -6.90 8.18
N VAL A 43 0.68 -6.68 6.86
CA VAL A 43 -0.05 -5.54 6.27
C VAL A 43 -1.52 -5.54 6.65
N TRP A 44 -2.14 -6.71 6.75
CA TRP A 44 -3.57 -6.84 7.01
C TRP A 44 -3.98 -6.50 8.43
N LYS A 45 -3.01 -6.28 9.34
CA LYS A 45 -3.28 -5.67 10.66
C LYS A 45 -3.78 -4.22 10.54
N LEU A 46 -3.53 -3.56 9.41
CA LEU A 46 -4.04 -2.21 9.12
C LEU A 46 -5.54 -2.19 8.81
N LEU A 47 -6.14 -3.34 8.50
CA LEU A 47 -7.55 -3.41 8.14
C LEU A 47 -8.29 -4.49 8.96
N PRO A 48 -8.81 -4.16 10.15
CA PRO A 48 -9.53 -5.12 11.01
C PRO A 48 -10.76 -5.77 10.38
N ALA A 49 -11.26 -5.25 9.26
CA ALA A 49 -12.38 -5.82 8.50
C ALA A 49 -12.03 -7.17 7.84
N VAL A 50 -10.76 -7.54 7.74
CA VAL A 50 -10.31 -8.85 7.24
C VAL A 50 -10.48 -9.88 8.35
N GLU A 51 -11.41 -10.83 8.13
CA GLU A 51 -11.73 -11.88 9.10
C GLU A 51 -10.62 -12.94 9.18
N LYS A 52 -10.06 -13.30 8.03
CA LYS A 52 -9.10 -14.41 7.94
C LYS A 52 -8.08 -14.18 6.83
N LEU A 53 -6.83 -14.49 7.14
CA LEU A 53 -5.78 -14.61 6.15
C LEU A 53 -5.59 -16.09 5.78
N ILE A 54 -5.45 -16.35 4.49
CA ILE A 54 -5.10 -17.65 3.94
C ILE A 54 -3.64 -17.54 3.46
N PRO A 55 -2.69 -18.11 4.19
CA PRO A 55 -1.29 -18.04 3.79
C PRO A 55 -1.09 -18.82 2.48
N PHE A 56 -0.67 -18.12 1.43
CA PHE A 56 -0.49 -18.72 0.12
C PHE A 56 0.59 -17.99 -0.70
N ASN A 57 1.62 -18.73 -1.09
CA ASN A 57 2.72 -18.19 -1.88
C ASN A 57 2.49 -18.46 -3.37
N PHE A 58 1.95 -17.49 -4.10
CA PHE A 58 1.56 -17.64 -5.50
C PHE A 58 2.73 -18.01 -6.43
N GLY A 59 3.97 -17.59 -6.11
CA GLY A 59 5.15 -17.83 -6.95
C GLY A 59 5.68 -19.25 -6.89
N ASP A 60 5.58 -19.90 -5.73
CA ASP A 60 6.24 -21.17 -5.45
C ASP A 60 5.27 -22.29 -5.02
N ALA A 61 3.96 -22.09 -5.24
CA ALA A 61 2.93 -23.01 -4.78
C ALA A 61 3.03 -24.37 -5.48
N SER A 62 3.13 -25.45 -4.70
CA SER A 62 3.03 -26.82 -5.15
C SER A 62 1.59 -27.23 -5.46
N LEU A 63 1.39 -28.37 -6.10
CA LEU A 63 0.04 -28.93 -6.31
C LEU A 63 -0.70 -29.18 -5.00
N ALA A 64 0.01 -29.54 -3.94
CA ALA A 64 -0.59 -29.74 -2.62
C ALA A 64 -1.08 -28.40 -2.04
N ASP A 65 -0.33 -27.32 -2.21
CA ASP A 65 -0.73 -25.98 -1.76
C ASP A 65 -2.00 -25.52 -2.50
N TRP A 66 -2.06 -25.73 -3.81
CA TRP A 66 -3.26 -25.43 -4.60
C TRP A 66 -4.47 -26.26 -4.18
N ALA A 67 -4.29 -27.54 -3.84
CA ALA A 67 -5.35 -28.39 -3.32
C ALA A 67 -5.84 -27.93 -1.95
N ASN A 68 -4.92 -27.51 -1.07
CA ASN A 68 -5.24 -26.95 0.24
C ASN A 68 -5.99 -25.62 0.13
N LEU A 69 -5.55 -24.73 -0.78
CA LEU A 69 -6.27 -23.49 -1.06
C LEU A 69 -7.67 -23.78 -1.57
N LEU A 70 -7.81 -24.69 -2.54
CA LEU A 70 -9.11 -25.12 -3.04
C LEU A 70 -10.00 -25.65 -1.91
N GLY A 71 -9.48 -26.50 -1.02
CA GLY A 71 -10.20 -26.98 0.16
C GLY A 71 -10.71 -25.84 1.03
N SER A 72 -9.86 -24.85 1.28
CA SER A 72 -10.21 -23.68 2.11
C SER A 72 -11.29 -22.80 1.50
N VAL A 73 -11.33 -22.67 0.17
CA VAL A 73 -12.29 -21.79 -0.53
C VAL A 73 -13.54 -22.50 -1.03
N ARG A 74 -13.59 -23.84 -0.96
CA ARG A 74 -14.80 -24.63 -1.24
C ARG A 74 -15.77 -24.71 -0.07
N GLU A 75 -15.33 -24.30 1.11
CA GLU A 75 -16.25 -24.17 2.24
C GLU A 75 -17.41 -23.23 1.87
N PRO A 76 -18.61 -23.51 2.34
CA PRO A 76 -19.81 -22.77 1.94
C PRO A 76 -19.66 -21.29 2.29
N ASP A 77 -20.39 -20.46 1.56
CA ASP A 77 -20.60 -19.02 1.76
C ASP A 77 -19.72 -18.05 0.99
N PHE A 78 -18.71 -18.47 0.26
CA PHE A 78 -18.04 -17.58 -0.68
C PHE A 78 -18.96 -17.24 -1.85
N GLN A 79 -19.33 -15.97 -1.97
CA GLN A 79 -20.19 -15.45 -3.04
C GLN A 79 -19.39 -14.67 -4.07
N LEU A 80 -18.23 -14.17 -3.68
CA LEU A 80 -17.41 -13.27 -4.46
C LEU A 80 -15.94 -13.67 -4.36
N CYS A 81 -15.24 -13.67 -5.49
CA CYS A 81 -13.78 -13.68 -5.55
C CYS A 81 -13.29 -12.52 -6.40
N ILE A 82 -12.43 -11.69 -5.83
CA ILE A 82 -11.65 -10.68 -6.56
C ILE A 82 -10.24 -11.24 -6.71
N ASN A 83 -9.92 -11.60 -7.95
CA ASN A 83 -8.67 -12.27 -8.29
C ASN A 83 -7.70 -11.28 -8.93
N LEU A 84 -6.69 -10.85 -8.19
CA LEU A 84 -5.58 -10.03 -8.68
C LEU A 84 -4.39 -10.91 -9.11
N ALA A 85 -4.43 -12.20 -8.80
CA ALA A 85 -3.44 -13.16 -9.25
C ALA A 85 -3.72 -13.62 -10.68
N GLY A 86 -2.67 -13.90 -11.42
CA GLY A 86 -2.76 -14.46 -12.76
C GLY A 86 -2.29 -15.92 -12.82
N GLY A 87 -2.55 -16.57 -13.94
CA GLY A 87 -1.98 -17.88 -14.25
C GLY A 87 -2.98 -19.02 -14.27
N ARG A 88 -2.59 -20.12 -14.99
CA ARG A 88 -3.47 -21.26 -15.24
C ARG A 88 -3.84 -22.04 -13.97
N GLN A 89 -2.96 -22.11 -12.97
CA GLN A 89 -3.22 -22.77 -11.71
C GLN A 89 -4.32 -22.05 -10.90
N VAL A 90 -4.26 -20.72 -10.85
CA VAL A 90 -5.31 -19.89 -10.23
C VAL A 90 -6.64 -20.13 -10.91
N ASP A 91 -6.66 -20.12 -12.24
CA ASP A 91 -7.88 -20.35 -13.01
C ASP A 91 -8.45 -21.75 -12.76
N LEU A 92 -7.60 -22.78 -12.76
CA LEU A 92 -8.04 -24.15 -12.48
C LEU A 92 -8.64 -24.27 -11.07
N MET A 93 -7.97 -23.73 -10.07
CA MET A 93 -8.44 -23.70 -8.68
C MET A 93 -9.78 -22.99 -8.58
N LEU A 94 -9.90 -21.77 -9.16
CA LEU A 94 -11.13 -21.00 -9.10
C LEU A 94 -12.29 -21.63 -9.87
N SER A 95 -12.03 -22.33 -10.98
CA SER A 95 -13.09 -23.05 -11.72
C SER A 95 -13.70 -24.17 -10.89
N MET A 96 -12.92 -24.77 -9.97
CA MET A 96 -13.37 -25.84 -9.07
C MET A 96 -13.87 -25.31 -7.71
N SER A 97 -13.73 -24.02 -7.42
CA SER A 97 -14.08 -23.43 -6.11
C SER A 97 -15.59 -23.31 -5.89
N HIS A 98 -16.39 -23.34 -6.96
CA HIS A 98 -17.84 -23.09 -6.94
C HIS A 98 -18.25 -21.66 -6.51
N ILE A 99 -17.31 -20.71 -6.39
CA ILE A 99 -17.64 -19.31 -6.11
C ILE A 99 -18.40 -18.74 -7.31
N PRO A 100 -19.62 -18.21 -7.12
CA PRO A 100 -20.48 -17.85 -8.25
C PRO A 100 -19.97 -16.61 -9.01
N THR A 101 -19.45 -15.62 -8.29
CA THR A 101 -18.93 -14.39 -8.90
C THR A 101 -17.41 -14.32 -8.77
N ARG A 102 -16.72 -14.32 -9.89
CA ARG A 102 -15.25 -14.30 -9.95
C ARG A 102 -14.80 -13.21 -10.92
N LEU A 103 -14.18 -12.17 -10.37
CA LEU A 103 -13.68 -11.01 -11.11
C LEU A 103 -12.18 -11.15 -11.33
N ALA A 104 -11.73 -11.02 -12.55
CA ALA A 104 -10.31 -11.05 -12.89
C ALA A 104 -10.05 -10.24 -14.18
N ALA A 105 -8.83 -9.73 -14.35
CA ALA A 105 -8.44 -9.05 -15.59
C ALA A 105 -8.32 -10.04 -16.76
N ALA A 106 -7.96 -11.29 -16.50
CA ALA A 106 -7.79 -12.33 -17.51
C ALA A 106 -8.13 -13.71 -16.91
N GLY A 107 -8.12 -14.73 -17.75
CA GLY A 107 -8.31 -16.13 -17.35
C GLY A 107 -9.67 -16.70 -17.79
N PHE A 108 -9.75 -18.04 -17.77
CA PHE A 108 -10.96 -18.77 -18.17
C PHE A 108 -11.93 -18.97 -16.99
N SER A 109 -11.47 -18.83 -15.76
CA SER A 109 -12.29 -18.98 -14.56
C SER A 109 -13.13 -17.75 -14.23
N ALA A 110 -12.77 -16.58 -14.81
CA ALA A 110 -13.49 -15.35 -14.56
C ALA A 110 -14.94 -15.42 -15.07
N THR A 111 -15.90 -15.14 -14.19
CA THR A 111 -17.31 -14.97 -14.61
C THR A 111 -17.54 -13.57 -15.15
N GLN A 112 -16.73 -12.61 -14.71
CA GLN A 112 -16.69 -11.26 -15.25
C GLN A 112 -15.23 -10.84 -15.43
N LYS A 113 -14.87 -10.48 -16.65
CA LYS A 113 -13.56 -9.91 -16.95
C LYS A 113 -13.61 -8.40 -16.75
N VAL A 114 -12.57 -7.89 -16.09
CA VAL A 114 -12.40 -6.47 -15.85
C VAL A 114 -11.20 -5.95 -16.63
N ASN A 115 -11.18 -4.65 -16.88
CA ASN A 115 -10.11 -4.00 -17.62
C ASN A 115 -9.54 -2.86 -16.74
N PRO A 116 -8.58 -3.17 -15.84
CA PRO A 116 -7.97 -2.13 -15.01
C PRO A 116 -7.28 -1.08 -15.85
N ALA A 117 -7.37 0.17 -15.44
CA ALA A 117 -6.66 1.26 -16.12
C ALA A 117 -5.14 0.99 -16.07
N THR A 118 -4.49 1.26 -17.18
CA THR A 118 -3.03 1.28 -17.26
C THR A 118 -2.54 2.69 -16.92
N GLY A 119 -1.69 2.81 -15.90
CA GLY A 119 -1.23 4.10 -15.38
C GLY A 119 -2.12 4.65 -14.26
N GLY A 120 -1.73 5.80 -13.72
CA GLY A 120 -2.36 6.36 -12.53
C GLY A 120 -1.95 5.63 -11.25
N TRP A 121 -2.59 5.99 -10.16
CA TRP A 121 -2.34 5.36 -8.87
C TRP A 121 -2.93 3.94 -8.82
N PRO A 122 -2.11 2.90 -8.55
CA PRO A 122 -2.55 1.50 -8.60
C PRO A 122 -3.71 1.18 -7.63
N ALA A 123 -3.73 1.80 -6.45
CA ALA A 123 -4.84 1.62 -5.52
C ALA A 123 -6.19 2.07 -6.12
N GLN A 124 -6.21 3.16 -6.89
CA GLN A 124 -7.41 3.64 -7.58
C GLN A 124 -7.78 2.76 -8.78
N ALA A 125 -6.82 2.14 -9.46
CA ALA A 125 -7.08 1.25 -10.60
C ALA A 125 -7.92 0.02 -10.22
N LEU A 126 -7.97 -0.36 -8.94
CA LEU A 126 -8.81 -1.43 -8.41
C LEU A 126 -10.32 -1.13 -8.51
N ALA A 127 -10.70 0.12 -8.80
CA ALA A 127 -12.10 0.48 -9.11
C ALA A 127 -12.70 -0.40 -10.22
N ALA A 128 -11.90 -0.80 -11.21
CA ALA A 128 -12.34 -1.66 -12.30
C ALA A 128 -12.86 -3.02 -11.83
N TYR A 129 -12.31 -3.55 -10.74
CA TYR A 129 -12.77 -4.82 -10.15
C TYR A 129 -14.05 -4.66 -9.32
N LEU A 130 -14.32 -3.46 -8.79
CA LEU A 130 -15.42 -3.22 -7.89
C LEU A 130 -16.68 -2.73 -8.61
N GLN A 131 -16.51 -2.03 -9.72
CA GLN A 131 -17.60 -1.51 -10.55
C GLN A 131 -18.62 -2.58 -10.97
N PRO A 132 -18.23 -3.79 -11.44
CA PRO A 132 -19.20 -4.80 -11.90
C PRO A 132 -20.10 -5.34 -10.78
N ILE A 133 -19.70 -5.20 -9.52
CA ILE A 133 -20.48 -5.63 -8.36
C ILE A 133 -21.18 -4.46 -7.65
N GLY A 134 -21.20 -3.28 -8.27
CA GLY A 134 -21.89 -2.10 -7.75
C GLY A 134 -21.23 -1.48 -6.51
N VAL A 135 -19.95 -1.78 -6.25
CA VAL A 135 -19.19 -1.19 -5.14
C VAL A 135 -18.49 0.08 -5.63
N SER A 136 -18.79 1.20 -4.99
CA SER A 136 -18.09 2.45 -5.23
C SER A 136 -16.70 2.40 -4.62
N HIS A 137 -15.71 2.83 -5.37
CA HIS A 137 -14.32 2.84 -4.93
C HIS A 137 -13.68 4.21 -5.17
N ASP A 138 -13.21 4.79 -4.10
CA ASP A 138 -12.42 6.02 -4.10
C ASP A 138 -11.23 5.80 -3.14
N ALA A 139 -10.10 5.40 -3.70
CA ALA A 139 -8.90 5.15 -2.91
C ALA A 139 -8.34 6.44 -2.32
N ASP A 140 -8.57 7.58 -2.98
CA ASP A 140 -8.09 8.88 -2.49
C ASP A 140 -8.88 9.40 -1.30
N ALA A 141 -10.14 9.02 -1.16
CA ALA A 141 -10.96 9.32 0.02
C ALA A 141 -10.72 8.35 1.19
N PHE A 142 -10.13 7.17 0.93
CA PHE A 142 -9.85 6.19 2.00
C PHE A 142 -8.77 6.71 2.95
N ARG A 143 -8.98 6.46 4.26
CA ARG A 143 -7.98 6.76 5.30
C ARG A 143 -7.84 5.57 6.24
N LEU A 144 -6.59 5.24 6.56
CA LEU A 144 -6.27 4.25 7.58
C LEU A 144 -6.73 4.75 8.96
N VAL A 145 -7.40 3.86 9.68
CA VAL A 145 -7.77 4.09 11.07
C VAL A 145 -6.83 3.27 11.95
N LEU A 146 -5.84 3.93 12.51
CA LEU A 146 -4.82 3.27 13.33
C LEU A 146 -5.24 3.20 14.80
N PRO A 147 -4.83 2.14 15.52
CA PRO A 147 -5.07 2.02 16.97
C PRO A 147 -4.43 3.19 17.73
N ARG A 148 -5.14 3.68 18.76
CA ARG A 148 -4.65 4.81 19.57
C ARG A 148 -3.33 4.49 20.27
N GLU A 149 -3.16 3.26 20.71
CA GLU A 149 -1.94 2.78 21.36
C GLU A 149 -0.74 2.85 20.40
N ALA A 150 -0.92 2.44 19.13
CA ALA A 150 0.13 2.53 18.12
C ALA A 150 0.52 3.99 17.81
N LEU A 151 -0.46 4.88 17.74
CA LEU A 151 -0.21 6.32 17.54
C LEU A 151 0.50 6.94 18.75
N ALA A 152 0.11 6.59 19.97
CA ALA A 152 0.75 7.08 21.19
C ALA A 152 2.20 6.58 21.31
N GLU A 153 2.44 5.33 20.97
CA GLU A 153 3.80 4.76 20.93
C GLU A 153 4.65 5.46 19.86
N ALA A 154 4.13 5.62 18.64
CA ALA A 154 4.82 6.34 17.58
C ALA A 154 5.18 7.77 18.03
N THR A 155 4.22 8.51 18.59
CA THR A 155 4.45 9.87 19.09
C THR A 155 5.55 9.94 20.15
N SER A 156 5.64 8.94 21.02
CA SER A 156 6.68 8.87 22.07
C SER A 156 8.09 8.66 21.52
N ARG A 157 8.21 8.11 20.32
CA ARG A 157 9.49 7.88 19.61
C ARG A 157 9.94 9.08 18.79
N LEU A 158 9.03 10.04 18.53
CA LEU A 158 9.40 11.25 17.77
C LEU A 158 10.31 12.16 18.60
N PRO A 159 11.24 12.89 17.94
CA PRO A 159 12.04 13.92 18.60
C PRO A 159 11.16 14.94 19.33
N ALA A 160 11.55 15.30 20.56
CA ALA A 160 10.84 16.31 21.34
C ALA A 160 10.88 17.68 20.68
N GLY A 161 9.84 18.49 20.90
CA GLY A 161 9.71 19.86 20.40
C GLY A 161 8.33 20.13 19.81
N ASP A 162 8.04 21.40 19.54
CA ASP A 162 6.73 21.87 19.04
C ASP A 162 6.73 22.20 17.53
N GLY A 163 7.90 22.11 16.88
CA GLY A 163 8.02 22.38 15.45
C GLY A 163 7.51 21.24 14.57
N PRO A 164 7.37 21.49 13.26
CA PRO A 164 6.88 20.49 12.32
C PRO A 164 7.79 19.26 12.25
N MET A 165 7.16 18.11 12.03
CA MET A 165 7.83 16.81 11.98
C MET A 165 7.99 16.33 10.54
N LEU A 166 9.23 16.26 10.07
CA LEU A 166 9.62 15.66 8.79
C LEU A 166 10.06 14.23 9.01
N LEU A 167 9.36 13.30 8.40
CA LEU A 167 9.76 11.89 8.36
C LEU A 167 10.53 11.61 7.07
N LEU A 168 11.73 11.08 7.21
CA LEU A 168 12.57 10.65 6.09
C LEU A 168 12.49 9.13 5.98
N SER A 169 12.23 8.63 4.78
CA SER A 169 12.13 7.19 4.54
C SER A 169 12.88 6.80 3.27
N PRO A 170 14.21 6.68 3.34
CA PRO A 170 15.02 6.16 2.23
C PRO A 170 14.72 4.69 1.98
N ALA A 171 14.73 4.27 0.71
CA ALA A 171 14.65 2.87 0.34
C ALA A 171 15.92 2.09 0.74
N GLY A 172 17.08 2.77 0.76
CA GLY A 172 18.34 2.17 1.14
C GLY A 172 18.87 1.14 0.14
N VAL A 173 18.43 1.21 -1.12
CA VAL A 173 18.84 0.31 -2.20
C VAL A 173 19.83 0.98 -3.16
N PRO A 174 20.60 0.22 -3.97
CA PRO A 174 21.42 0.80 -5.01
C PRO A 174 20.58 1.67 -5.97
N GLY A 175 21.04 2.88 -6.25
CA GLY A 175 20.32 3.85 -7.09
C GLY A 175 19.32 4.74 -6.34
N ASP A 176 19.22 4.59 -5.04
CA ASP A 176 18.48 5.54 -4.18
C ASP A 176 19.17 6.91 -4.14
N TRP A 177 18.46 7.91 -3.62
CA TRP A 177 19.02 9.22 -3.37
C TRP A 177 20.22 9.09 -2.42
N PRO A 178 21.36 9.79 -2.70
CA PRO A 178 22.60 9.57 -1.94
C PRO A 178 22.41 9.76 -0.44
N GLN A 179 22.87 8.80 0.36
CA GLN A 179 22.72 8.80 1.83
C GLN A 179 23.24 10.09 2.47
N GLN A 180 24.31 10.66 1.94
CA GLN A 180 24.84 11.94 2.42
C GLN A 180 23.80 13.07 2.28
N ARG A 181 23.02 13.08 1.20
CA ARG A 181 21.99 14.11 0.97
C ARG A 181 20.81 13.93 1.91
N TRP A 182 20.41 12.67 2.21
CA TRP A 182 19.41 12.38 3.24
C TRP A 182 19.83 12.95 4.59
N GLN A 183 21.10 12.77 4.97
CA GLN A 183 21.64 13.24 6.25
C GLN A 183 21.79 14.77 6.33
N GLU A 184 22.16 15.43 5.22
CA GLU A 184 22.35 16.87 5.16
C GLU A 184 21.04 17.67 5.08
N LEU A 185 20.00 17.09 4.46
CA LEU A 185 18.74 17.79 4.17
C LEU A 185 18.10 18.42 5.42
N PRO A 186 17.95 17.73 6.57
CA PRO A 186 17.35 18.32 7.76
C PRO A 186 18.12 19.56 8.26
N SER A 187 19.45 19.55 8.15
CA SER A 187 20.27 20.70 8.55
C SER A 187 20.07 21.90 7.64
N ARG A 188 19.92 21.66 6.35
CA ARG A 188 19.59 22.71 5.37
C ARG A 188 18.21 23.31 5.63
N ILE A 189 17.21 22.48 5.90
CA ILE A 189 15.85 22.94 6.21
C ILE A 189 15.83 23.78 7.50
N ARG A 190 16.61 23.40 8.51
CA ARG A 190 16.70 24.15 9.78
C ARG A 190 17.25 25.57 9.62
N THR A 191 17.93 25.89 8.54
CA THR A 191 18.35 27.28 8.28
C THR A 191 17.15 28.21 8.04
N SER A 192 16.10 27.69 7.40
CA SER A 192 14.85 28.46 7.15
C SER A 192 13.77 28.15 8.19
N LEU A 193 13.81 26.96 8.80
CA LEU A 193 12.82 26.47 9.77
C LEU A 193 13.52 25.90 11.02
N PRO A 194 14.03 26.75 11.93
CA PRO A 194 14.88 26.30 13.06
C PRO A 194 14.22 25.26 13.99
N GLY A 195 12.89 25.29 14.09
CA GLY A 195 12.14 24.34 14.91
C GLY A 195 11.91 22.96 14.28
N LEU A 196 12.40 22.70 13.06
CA LEU A 196 12.16 21.42 12.39
C LEU A 196 12.65 20.25 13.22
N ARG A 197 11.74 19.31 13.47
CA ARG A 197 12.04 17.97 13.96
C ARG A 197 12.16 17.03 12.76
N SER A 198 13.06 16.09 12.82
CA SER A 198 13.23 15.10 11.75
C SER A 198 13.61 13.75 12.32
N LEU A 199 13.10 12.70 11.70
CA LEU A 199 13.44 11.33 12.00
C LEU A 199 13.60 10.57 10.69
N GLU A 200 14.66 9.76 10.60
CA GLU A 200 14.87 8.84 9.49
C GLU A 200 14.42 7.43 9.91
N LEU A 201 13.56 6.81 9.11
CA LEU A 201 13.17 5.42 9.29
C LEU A 201 14.20 4.49 8.67
N GLY A 202 14.46 3.38 9.34
CA GLY A 202 15.20 2.28 8.75
C GLY A 202 14.44 1.60 7.59
N PRO A 203 15.05 0.58 6.95
CA PRO A 203 14.44 -0.18 5.86
C PRO A 203 13.03 -0.66 6.20
N ALA A 204 12.16 -0.70 5.19
CA ALA A 204 10.79 -1.15 5.38
C ALA A 204 10.73 -2.66 5.63
N ASP A 205 9.86 -3.06 6.56
CA ASP A 205 9.56 -4.45 6.89
C ASP A 205 8.04 -4.63 7.03
N ALA A 206 7.51 -5.58 6.26
CA ALA A 206 6.08 -5.91 6.29
C ALA A 206 5.60 -6.44 7.65
N ALA A 207 6.49 -7.01 8.47
CA ALA A 207 6.16 -7.47 9.81
C ALA A 207 5.83 -6.31 10.76
N HIS A 208 6.45 -5.13 10.55
CA HIS A 208 6.34 -3.94 11.37
C HIS A 208 5.54 -2.81 10.69
N VAL A 209 4.70 -3.16 9.71
CA VAL A 209 3.96 -2.17 8.91
C VAL A 209 3.03 -1.29 9.75
N LEU A 210 2.42 -1.82 10.81
CA LEU A 210 1.56 -1.04 11.70
C LEU A 210 2.35 0.06 12.45
N GLU A 211 3.55 -0.27 12.94
CA GLU A 211 4.42 0.70 13.61
C GLU A 211 4.86 1.78 12.60
N ARG A 212 5.25 1.37 11.39
CA ARG A 212 5.63 2.31 10.32
C ARG A 212 4.46 3.23 9.95
N ALA A 213 3.26 2.68 9.76
CA ALA A 213 2.05 3.46 9.48
C ALA A 213 1.75 4.48 10.59
N ALA A 214 1.94 4.09 11.85
CA ALA A 214 1.76 4.99 12.98
C ALA A 214 2.81 6.11 13.02
N MET A 215 4.08 5.81 12.69
CA MET A 215 5.13 6.83 12.56
C MET A 215 4.84 7.82 11.43
N VAL A 216 4.39 7.31 10.28
CA VAL A 216 3.92 8.14 9.15
C VAL A 216 2.76 9.02 9.57
N ALA A 217 1.73 8.45 10.20
CA ALA A 217 0.54 9.20 10.61
C ALA A 217 0.81 10.24 11.72
N ALA A 218 1.87 10.05 12.50
CA ALA A 218 2.30 11.00 13.54
C ALA A 218 3.22 12.11 13.00
N SER A 219 3.48 12.15 11.69
CA SER A 219 4.35 13.12 11.03
C SER A 219 3.53 14.18 10.29
N ASP A 220 4.08 15.38 10.11
CA ASP A 220 3.42 16.45 9.36
C ASP A 220 3.70 16.36 7.86
N VAL A 221 4.89 15.87 7.48
CA VAL A 221 5.31 15.67 6.08
C VAL A 221 6.21 14.44 5.99
N VAL A 222 6.08 13.70 4.91
CA VAL A 222 6.94 12.55 4.58
C VAL A 222 7.75 12.85 3.32
N LEU A 223 9.05 12.61 3.38
CA LEU A 223 9.92 12.52 2.22
C LEU A 223 10.39 11.08 2.09
N ALA A 224 10.04 10.41 1.02
CA ALA A 224 10.31 8.99 0.85
C ALA A 224 10.84 8.65 -0.55
N SER A 225 11.70 7.64 -0.62
CA SER A 225 11.99 6.83 -1.79
C SER A 225 11.59 5.37 -1.55
N ASP A 226 11.20 5.01 -0.33
CA ASP A 226 10.69 3.70 0.03
C ASP A 226 9.20 3.57 -0.38
N PRO A 227 8.86 2.69 -1.33
CA PRO A 227 7.50 2.59 -1.87
C PRO A 227 6.43 2.23 -0.81
N LEU A 228 6.80 1.46 0.22
CA LEU A 228 5.86 1.09 1.28
C LEU A 228 5.48 2.32 2.11
N SER A 229 6.45 3.15 2.48
CA SER A 229 6.19 4.39 3.23
C SER A 229 5.41 5.41 2.40
N GLU A 230 5.64 5.46 1.08
CA GLU A 230 4.85 6.29 0.18
C GLU A 230 3.37 5.90 0.20
N GLU A 231 3.06 4.62 -0.01
CA GLU A 231 1.67 4.16 0.03
C GLU A 231 1.02 4.37 1.41
N LEU A 232 1.78 4.14 2.49
CA LEU A 232 1.28 4.43 3.84
C LEU A 232 0.98 5.91 4.04
N ALA A 233 1.85 6.82 3.54
CA ALA A 233 1.61 8.26 3.62
C ALA A 233 0.35 8.67 2.84
N LEU A 234 0.14 8.10 1.66
CA LEU A 234 -1.07 8.31 0.86
C LEU A 234 -2.32 7.88 1.62
N LEU A 235 -2.31 6.67 2.21
CA LEU A 235 -3.46 6.12 2.91
C LEU A 235 -3.67 6.72 4.32
N CYS A 236 -2.64 7.26 4.95
CA CYS A 236 -2.77 8.05 6.19
C CYS A 236 -3.22 9.49 5.91
N GLY A 237 -3.14 9.95 4.66
CA GLY A 237 -3.49 11.31 4.29
C GLY A 237 -2.42 12.35 4.65
N VAL A 238 -1.19 11.93 4.85
CA VAL A 238 -0.07 12.81 5.20
C VAL A 238 0.52 13.43 3.93
N PRO A 239 0.83 14.73 3.92
CA PRO A 239 1.57 15.37 2.83
C PRO A 239 2.89 14.65 2.55
N MET A 240 3.23 14.47 1.26
CA MET A 240 4.37 13.64 0.89
C MET A 240 5.08 14.16 -0.36
N VAL A 241 6.40 14.03 -0.36
CA VAL A 241 7.24 14.09 -1.57
C VAL A 241 7.85 12.70 -1.80
N ALA A 242 7.49 12.07 -2.92
CA ALA A 242 8.01 10.77 -3.33
C ALA A 242 9.20 10.96 -4.28
N LEU A 243 10.34 10.39 -3.94
CA LEU A 243 11.54 10.42 -4.79
C LEU A 243 11.60 9.17 -5.67
N GLY A 244 11.72 9.36 -6.97
CA GLY A 244 11.76 8.26 -7.95
C GLY A 244 10.40 7.84 -8.48
N ARG A 245 9.33 8.48 -8.04
CA ARG A 245 7.97 8.20 -8.48
C ARG A 245 7.41 9.34 -9.33
N ASP A 246 6.85 8.98 -10.47
CA ASP A 246 6.18 9.94 -11.35
C ASP A 246 4.90 10.48 -10.70
N GLY A 247 4.69 11.78 -10.80
CA GLY A 247 3.48 12.44 -10.31
C GLY A 247 2.19 11.85 -10.91
N ASP A 248 2.23 11.37 -12.14
CA ASP A 248 1.07 10.74 -12.79
C ASP A 248 0.68 9.40 -12.14
N SER A 249 1.59 8.76 -11.42
CA SER A 249 1.33 7.52 -10.66
C SER A 249 0.83 7.76 -9.23
N LEU A 250 0.59 9.00 -8.87
CA LEU A 250 0.15 9.44 -7.55
C LEU A 250 -1.26 10.07 -7.61
N PRO A 251 -2.01 10.08 -6.51
CA PRO A 251 -3.26 10.83 -6.45
C PRO A 251 -3.01 12.33 -6.62
N GLN A 252 -3.84 12.98 -7.43
CA GLN A 252 -3.72 14.41 -7.75
C GLN A 252 -4.38 15.25 -6.66
N ARG A 253 -3.74 15.38 -5.50
CA ARG A 253 -4.22 16.17 -4.37
C ARG A 253 -3.13 17.12 -3.81
N PRO A 254 -3.53 18.23 -3.16
CA PRO A 254 -2.58 19.12 -2.51
C PRO A 254 -1.68 18.38 -1.52
N GLY A 255 -0.40 18.73 -1.51
CA GLY A 255 0.58 18.13 -0.59
C GLY A 255 1.17 16.78 -1.03
N VAL A 256 0.76 16.22 -2.17
CA VAL A 256 1.38 15.00 -2.73
C VAL A 256 2.13 15.38 -4.00
N LYS A 257 3.42 15.07 -4.03
CA LYS A 257 4.30 15.35 -5.19
C LYS A 257 5.23 14.18 -5.46
N GLY A 258 5.46 13.89 -6.73
CA GLY A 258 6.49 12.98 -7.19
C GLY A 258 7.66 13.76 -7.79
N LEU A 259 8.88 13.32 -7.51
CA LEU A 259 10.11 13.85 -8.10
C LEU A 259 10.87 12.73 -8.78
N THR A 260 11.10 12.90 -10.07
CA THR A 260 11.95 12.01 -10.86
C THR A 260 13.04 12.80 -11.56
N ALA A 261 14.12 12.14 -11.90
CA ALA A 261 15.13 12.67 -12.80
C ALA A 261 15.47 11.62 -13.87
N ALA A 262 15.68 12.07 -15.09
CA ALA A 262 15.89 11.18 -16.25
C ALA A 262 17.09 10.24 -16.11
N THR A 263 18.09 10.64 -15.33
CA THR A 263 19.34 9.88 -15.13
C THR A 263 19.42 9.14 -13.79
N GLY A 264 18.34 9.16 -13.01
CA GLY A 264 18.28 8.49 -11.69
C GLY A 264 18.21 9.48 -10.52
N LEU A 265 17.95 8.98 -9.31
CA LEU A 265 17.75 9.79 -8.11
C LEU A 265 19.00 10.58 -7.69
N ASP A 266 20.17 10.13 -8.04
CA ASP A 266 21.44 10.83 -7.80
C ASP A 266 21.54 12.17 -8.53
N ALA A 267 20.76 12.39 -9.57
CA ALA A 267 20.69 13.67 -10.28
C ALA A 267 19.77 14.70 -9.59
N LEU A 268 18.88 14.28 -8.70
CA LEU A 268 18.05 15.23 -7.91
C LEU A 268 18.91 15.98 -6.92
N THR A 269 18.89 17.31 -6.99
CA THR A 269 19.61 18.14 -6.05
C THR A 269 18.82 18.35 -4.73
N PRO A 270 19.45 18.67 -3.61
CA PRO A 270 18.74 19.07 -2.40
C PRO A 270 17.81 20.28 -2.62
N GLU A 271 18.17 21.17 -3.54
CA GLU A 271 17.37 22.34 -3.92
C GLU A 271 16.06 21.94 -4.59
N ASP A 272 16.08 20.92 -5.46
CA ASP A 272 14.85 20.36 -6.08
C ASP A 272 13.91 19.82 -5.00
N VAL A 273 14.47 19.11 -4.02
CA VAL A 273 13.69 18.52 -2.92
C VAL A 273 13.13 19.63 -2.00
N LEU A 274 13.91 20.68 -1.70
CA LEU A 274 13.45 21.83 -0.92
C LEU A 274 12.31 22.55 -1.64
N ALA A 275 12.42 22.76 -2.95
CA ALA A 275 11.36 23.36 -3.76
C ALA A 275 10.08 22.51 -3.75
N ALA A 276 10.20 21.19 -3.83
CA ALA A 276 9.06 20.30 -3.73
C ALA A 276 8.40 20.32 -2.34
N LEU A 277 9.18 20.48 -1.27
CA LEU A 277 8.69 20.65 0.08
C LEU A 277 8.08 22.05 0.34
N GLY A 278 8.24 22.99 -0.60
CA GLY A 278 7.75 24.36 -0.45
C GLY A 278 8.64 25.25 0.41
N LEU A 279 9.94 24.94 0.47
CA LEU A 279 10.94 25.60 1.33
C LEU A 279 12.03 26.33 0.51
N ALA A 280 11.83 26.50 -0.79
CA ALA A 280 12.73 27.24 -1.69
C ALA A 280 12.43 28.73 -1.72
#